data_1a975c0fb0c3d5aed5936ed002a60495
#
_entry.id   1a975c0fb0c3d5aed5936ed002a60495
#
_cell.length_a   1.000
_cell.length_b   1.000
_cell.length_c   1.000
_cell.angle_alpha   90.00
_cell.angle_beta   90.00
_cell.angle_gamma   90.00
#
_symmetry.space_group_name_H-M   'P 1'
#
loop_
_entity.id
_entity.type
_entity.pdbx_description
1 polymer ?
#
loop_
_entity_poly.entity_id
_entity_poly.type
_entity_poly.pdbx_seq_one_letter_code
_entity_poly.pdbx_strand_id
1 'polypeptide(L)'
;MELYEYARPALFAGKKILYVHGFASSGASGTVGRMRLLLPQATVIAPDLPVDAQEAIQLLKDLCVREKPDLIVGTSMGGMLAEQLSGFDRICVNPALHLADTILKNNGLGKQEFHNKRQDGQTSFMVTKTLLEGYRAVSEQRFSAVEPDRVYGLFGTKDTMVNGFDEFAEHYPLSLHFDGEHQLNDHTFLWTLLPVMQWIDDKQEGRTKRTLLVEMDGVLRDNRNDLPVGEAFKVFHRLSEAYDTYIVCREDPNKPERWGEHVRWAEAHIGVPAWNRVIVGNHLNLLMGDYLLTRSDCDDFMGTVLRFGEDPFRTWADVQTFFDRLGGQ
;
A
#
# COMPACT_ATOMS: atom_id res chain seq x y z
N MET A 1 19.63 -5.25 2.95
CA MET A 1 18.80 -4.10 3.40
C MET A 1 18.38 -4.41 4.83
N GLU A 2 18.83 -3.60 5.77
CA GLU A 2 18.49 -3.79 7.18
C GLU A 2 17.13 -3.13 7.43
N LEU A 3 16.12 -3.93 7.67
CA LEU A 3 14.73 -3.47 7.72
C LEU A 3 14.48 -2.40 8.81
N TYR A 4 15.19 -2.47 9.93
CA TYR A 4 15.06 -1.49 11.03
C TYR A 4 15.42 -0.04 10.63
N GLU A 5 16.25 0.16 9.58
CA GLU A 5 16.60 1.50 9.08
C GLU A 5 15.37 2.23 8.48
N TYR A 6 14.32 1.48 8.18
CA TYR A 6 13.06 1.99 7.66
C TYR A 6 11.98 2.15 8.72
N ALA A 7 12.33 2.04 10.01
CA ALA A 7 11.37 2.24 11.08
C ALA A 7 10.74 3.65 11.03
N ARG A 8 9.44 3.70 11.31
CA ARG A 8 8.60 4.91 11.31
C ARG A 8 7.95 5.07 12.68
N PRO A 9 8.69 5.54 13.71
CA PRO A 9 8.15 5.63 15.07
C PRO A 9 6.92 6.52 15.19
N ALA A 10 6.82 7.57 14.36
CA ALA A 10 5.70 8.48 14.37
C ALA A 10 4.43 7.92 13.69
N LEU A 11 4.59 6.94 12.78
CA LEU A 11 3.48 6.37 12.03
C LEU A 11 2.61 5.50 12.94
N PHE A 12 1.33 5.81 13.04
CA PHE A 12 0.37 5.19 13.97
C PHE A 12 0.82 5.22 15.44
N ALA A 13 1.62 6.20 15.86
CA ALA A 13 2.08 6.33 17.22
C ALA A 13 0.89 6.45 18.20
N GLY A 14 0.84 5.55 19.19
CA GLY A 14 -0.26 5.50 20.18
C GLY A 14 -1.57 4.89 19.65
N LYS A 15 -1.64 4.52 18.36
CA LYS A 15 -2.81 3.91 17.71
C LYS A 15 -2.74 2.39 17.72
N LYS A 16 -3.90 1.77 17.46
CA LYS A 16 -4.05 0.31 17.39
C LYS A 16 -4.25 -0.16 15.96
N ILE A 17 -3.49 -1.17 15.56
CA ILE A 17 -3.62 -1.84 14.25
C ILE A 17 -4.07 -3.28 14.50
N LEU A 18 -5.22 -3.66 13.96
CA LEU A 18 -5.68 -5.05 13.95
C LEU A 18 -5.18 -5.71 12.68
N TYR A 19 -4.33 -6.73 12.82
CA TYR A 19 -3.89 -7.53 11.69
C TYR A 19 -4.66 -8.85 11.61
N VAL A 20 -5.22 -9.12 10.45
CA VAL A 20 -6.02 -10.31 10.13
C VAL A 20 -5.23 -11.19 9.16
N HIS A 21 -4.74 -12.33 9.65
CA HIS A 21 -3.86 -13.21 8.89
C HIS A 21 -4.59 -14.05 7.83
N GLY A 22 -3.84 -14.58 6.85
CA GLY A 22 -4.33 -15.47 5.81
C GLY A 22 -4.63 -16.88 6.30
N PHE A 23 -5.21 -17.71 5.41
CA PHE A 23 -5.51 -19.10 5.67
C PHE A 23 -4.26 -19.90 6.07
N ALA A 24 -4.40 -20.81 7.02
CA ALA A 24 -3.31 -21.62 7.59
C ALA A 24 -2.14 -20.82 8.20
N SER A 25 -2.33 -19.53 8.48
CA SER A 25 -1.34 -18.66 9.13
C SER A 25 -1.68 -18.46 10.63
N SER A 26 -1.04 -17.49 11.28
CA SER A 26 -1.28 -17.14 12.68
C SER A 26 -0.95 -15.66 12.97
N GLY A 27 -1.23 -15.22 14.19
CA GLY A 27 -0.80 -13.92 14.72
C GLY A 27 0.73 -13.78 14.87
N ALA A 28 1.50 -14.83 14.65
CA ALA A 28 2.97 -14.82 14.66
C ALA A 28 3.59 -14.79 13.24
N SER A 29 2.81 -14.35 12.22
CA SER A 29 3.28 -14.25 10.85
C SER A 29 4.41 -13.23 10.66
N GLY A 30 5.21 -13.39 9.59
CA GLY A 30 6.28 -12.45 9.26
C GLY A 30 5.79 -11.01 9.05
N THR A 31 4.56 -10.83 8.55
CA THR A 31 3.94 -9.50 8.39
C THR A 31 3.74 -8.80 9.73
N VAL A 32 3.33 -9.53 10.77
CA VAL A 32 3.21 -8.98 12.14
C VAL A 32 4.59 -8.58 12.68
N GLY A 33 5.60 -9.41 12.44
CA GLY A 33 6.98 -9.08 12.81
C GLY A 33 7.47 -7.78 12.17
N ARG A 34 7.21 -7.59 10.88
CA ARG A 34 7.53 -6.35 10.15
C ARG A 34 6.77 -5.14 10.71
N MET A 35 5.48 -5.27 10.95
CA MET A 35 4.69 -4.18 11.54
C MET A 35 5.27 -3.72 12.88
N ARG A 36 5.56 -4.65 13.78
CA ARG A 36 6.10 -4.32 15.11
C ARG A 36 7.49 -3.71 15.04
N LEU A 37 8.32 -4.14 14.10
CA LEU A 37 9.66 -3.59 13.89
C LEU A 37 9.61 -2.18 13.30
N LEU A 38 8.75 -1.97 12.30
CA LEU A 38 8.71 -0.72 11.54
C LEU A 38 7.85 0.36 12.22
N LEU A 39 6.87 -0.05 13.03
CA LEU A 39 5.93 0.82 13.73
C LEU A 39 6.04 0.64 15.25
N PRO A 40 7.20 0.96 15.86
CA PRO A 40 7.48 0.57 17.25
C PRO A 40 6.60 1.28 18.29
N GLN A 41 5.90 2.36 17.93
CA GLN A 41 4.98 3.07 18.83
C GLN A 41 3.50 2.75 18.54
N ALA A 42 3.19 1.91 17.56
CA ALA A 42 1.86 1.38 17.31
C ALA A 42 1.62 0.10 18.13
N THR A 43 0.38 -0.13 18.53
CA THR A 43 -0.05 -1.38 19.15
C THR A 43 -0.59 -2.32 18.08
N VAL A 44 0.15 -3.38 17.73
CA VAL A 44 -0.27 -4.38 16.74
C VAL A 44 -0.98 -5.55 17.44
N ILE A 45 -2.29 -5.65 17.23
CA ILE A 45 -3.17 -6.73 17.69
C ILE A 45 -3.27 -7.75 16.55
N ALA A 46 -2.82 -8.97 16.80
CA ALA A 46 -2.79 -10.04 15.80
C ALA A 46 -3.25 -11.35 16.46
N PRO A 47 -4.56 -11.63 16.47
CA PRO A 47 -5.09 -12.86 17.05
C PRO A 47 -4.78 -14.06 16.16
N ASP A 48 -4.73 -15.24 16.75
CA ASP A 48 -4.89 -16.49 16.00
C ASP A 48 -6.38 -16.69 15.71
N LEU A 49 -6.73 -16.72 14.43
CA LEU A 49 -8.12 -16.90 14.03
C LEU A 49 -8.57 -18.36 14.19
N PRO A 50 -9.80 -18.60 14.64
CA PRO A 50 -10.43 -19.92 14.50
C PRO A 50 -10.39 -20.41 13.06
N VAL A 51 -10.31 -21.72 12.87
CA VAL A 51 -10.37 -22.32 11.54
C VAL A 51 -11.77 -22.21 10.93
N ASP A 52 -12.80 -22.26 11.79
CA ASP A 52 -14.18 -22.03 11.38
C ASP A 52 -14.39 -20.57 10.97
N ALA A 53 -15.00 -20.36 9.79
CA ALA A 53 -15.16 -19.05 9.19
C ALA A 53 -16.11 -18.12 9.99
N GLN A 54 -17.20 -18.70 10.56
CA GLN A 54 -18.17 -17.92 11.33
C GLN A 54 -17.60 -17.52 12.69
N GLU A 55 -16.87 -18.43 13.34
CA GLU A 55 -16.17 -18.10 14.59
C GLU A 55 -15.08 -17.07 14.35
N ALA A 56 -14.36 -17.14 13.22
CA ALA A 56 -13.32 -16.17 12.88
C ALA A 56 -13.88 -14.77 12.67
N ILE A 57 -14.94 -14.61 11.88
CA ILE A 57 -15.54 -13.28 11.65
C ILE A 57 -16.21 -12.73 12.93
N GLN A 58 -16.78 -13.59 13.77
CA GLN A 58 -17.36 -13.18 15.04
C GLN A 58 -16.28 -12.70 16.01
N LEU A 59 -15.18 -13.43 16.15
CA LEU A 59 -14.02 -13.01 16.95
C LEU A 59 -13.50 -11.63 16.51
N LEU A 60 -13.40 -11.40 15.20
CA LEU A 60 -12.94 -10.13 14.67
C LEU A 60 -13.90 -8.98 14.98
N LYS A 61 -15.22 -9.21 14.86
CA LYS A 61 -16.25 -8.22 15.24
C LYS A 61 -16.17 -7.87 16.73
N ASP A 62 -16.02 -8.87 17.60
CA ASP A 62 -15.88 -8.68 19.04
C ASP A 62 -14.60 -7.92 19.40
N LEU A 63 -13.49 -8.22 18.69
CA LEU A 63 -12.23 -7.48 18.82
C LEU A 63 -12.38 -6.02 18.38
N CYS A 64 -13.06 -5.76 17.29
CA CYS A 64 -13.33 -4.40 16.80
C CYS A 64 -14.11 -3.58 17.83
N VAL A 65 -15.13 -4.17 18.44
CA VAL A 65 -15.93 -3.50 19.50
C VAL A 65 -15.09 -3.21 20.74
N ARG A 66 -14.28 -4.19 21.17
CA ARG A 66 -13.48 -4.09 22.40
C ARG A 66 -12.27 -3.19 22.24
N GLU A 67 -11.50 -3.38 21.17
CA GLU A 67 -10.21 -2.74 20.98
C GLU A 67 -10.31 -1.42 20.23
N LYS A 68 -11.34 -1.24 19.39
CA LYS A 68 -11.56 -0.07 18.53
C LYS A 68 -10.29 0.28 17.74
N PRO A 69 -9.82 -0.61 16.86
CA PRO A 69 -8.59 -0.36 16.10
C PRO A 69 -8.72 0.88 15.21
N ASP A 70 -7.63 1.62 15.06
CA ASP A 70 -7.55 2.77 14.15
C ASP A 70 -7.38 2.33 12.69
N LEU A 71 -6.80 1.12 12.50
CA LEU A 71 -6.60 0.52 11.19
C LEU A 71 -6.77 -1.00 11.27
N ILE A 72 -7.39 -1.60 10.26
CA ILE A 72 -7.43 -3.05 10.07
C ILE A 72 -6.63 -3.38 8.80
N VAL A 73 -5.69 -4.30 8.91
CA VAL A 73 -4.92 -4.81 7.77
C VAL A 73 -5.15 -6.30 7.64
N GLY A 74 -5.73 -6.73 6.53
CA GLY A 74 -5.97 -8.14 6.24
C GLY A 74 -5.24 -8.62 5.00
N THR A 75 -4.72 -9.86 5.04
CA THR A 75 -4.02 -10.48 3.90
C THR A 75 -4.72 -11.76 3.48
N SER A 76 -4.95 -11.96 2.18
CA SER A 76 -5.59 -13.18 1.63
C SER A 76 -6.98 -13.43 2.25
N MET A 77 -7.18 -14.56 2.95
CA MET A 77 -8.37 -14.82 3.77
C MET A 77 -8.67 -13.64 4.71
N GLY A 78 -7.63 -13.15 5.39
CA GLY A 78 -7.76 -12.01 6.29
C GLY A 78 -8.20 -10.73 5.58
N GLY A 79 -7.84 -10.54 4.31
CA GLY A 79 -8.30 -9.43 3.48
C GLY A 79 -9.80 -9.51 3.17
N MET A 80 -10.30 -10.71 2.86
CA MET A 80 -11.73 -10.97 2.66
C MET A 80 -12.53 -10.76 3.95
N LEU A 81 -11.99 -11.18 5.11
CA LEU A 81 -12.64 -10.96 6.40
C LEU A 81 -12.59 -9.49 6.83
N ALA A 82 -11.46 -8.82 6.63
CA ALA A 82 -11.28 -7.40 6.97
C ALA A 82 -12.22 -6.50 6.19
N GLU A 83 -12.48 -6.79 4.92
CA GLU A 83 -13.43 -6.06 4.08
C GLU A 83 -14.81 -5.95 4.75
N GLN A 84 -15.26 -6.99 5.46
CA GLN A 84 -16.57 -7.06 6.11
C GLN A 84 -16.65 -6.35 7.48
N LEU A 85 -15.54 -5.80 7.97
CA LEU A 85 -15.47 -5.09 9.26
C LEU A 85 -15.73 -3.59 9.07
N SER A 86 -16.98 -3.21 8.87
CA SER A 86 -17.38 -1.82 8.62
C SER A 86 -17.12 -0.87 9.78
N GLY A 87 -17.00 0.44 9.48
CA GLY A 87 -16.76 1.50 10.45
C GLY A 87 -15.28 1.80 10.72
N PHE A 88 -14.34 1.08 10.09
CA PHE A 88 -12.91 1.23 10.27
C PHE A 88 -12.19 1.51 8.94
N ASP A 89 -11.04 2.17 9.00
CA ASP A 89 -10.13 2.21 7.86
C ASP A 89 -9.49 0.83 7.68
N ARG A 90 -9.45 0.32 6.43
CA ARG A 90 -9.06 -1.06 6.12
C ARG A 90 -8.12 -1.13 4.95
N ILE A 91 -7.13 -2.01 5.03
CA ILE A 91 -6.27 -2.38 3.91
C ILE A 91 -6.45 -3.87 3.66
N CYS A 92 -6.93 -4.23 2.48
CA CYS A 92 -7.15 -5.60 2.04
C CYS A 92 -6.06 -5.97 1.02
N VAL A 93 -5.09 -6.78 1.42
CA VAL A 93 -3.97 -7.19 0.56
C VAL A 93 -4.27 -8.55 -0.05
N ASN A 94 -4.31 -8.61 -1.38
CA ASN A 94 -4.63 -9.82 -2.13
C ASN A 94 -5.84 -10.58 -1.54
N PRO A 95 -6.99 -9.90 -1.31
CA PRO A 95 -8.12 -10.52 -0.63
C PRO A 95 -8.64 -11.71 -1.41
N ALA A 96 -8.75 -12.85 -0.73
CA ALA A 96 -9.28 -14.09 -1.32
C ALA A 96 -10.81 -14.08 -1.29
N LEU A 97 -11.44 -13.27 -2.17
CA LEU A 97 -12.88 -13.01 -2.21
C LEU A 97 -13.71 -14.29 -2.35
N HIS A 98 -13.16 -15.31 -3.06
CA HIS A 98 -13.75 -16.63 -3.25
C HIS A 98 -12.90 -17.70 -2.54
N LEU A 99 -12.72 -17.52 -1.22
CA LEU A 99 -11.75 -18.29 -0.45
C LEU A 99 -11.96 -19.79 -0.52
N ALA A 100 -13.20 -20.30 -0.47
CA ALA A 100 -13.47 -21.74 -0.52
C ALA A 100 -12.93 -22.39 -1.81
N ASP A 101 -13.08 -21.70 -2.94
CA ASP A 101 -12.58 -22.19 -4.23
C ASP A 101 -11.06 -22.07 -4.32
N THR A 102 -10.50 -21.02 -3.75
CA THR A 102 -9.04 -20.84 -3.60
C THR A 102 -8.43 -21.96 -2.76
N ILE A 103 -9.04 -22.31 -1.62
CA ILE A 103 -8.57 -23.42 -0.77
C ILE A 103 -8.68 -24.74 -1.54
N LEU A 104 -9.81 -24.99 -2.17
CA LEU A 104 -10.02 -26.26 -2.90
C LEU A 104 -9.00 -26.43 -4.04
N LYS A 105 -8.70 -25.36 -4.76
CA LYS A 105 -7.72 -25.35 -5.85
C LYS A 105 -6.28 -25.56 -5.37
N ASN A 106 -5.88 -24.90 -4.28
CA ASN A 106 -4.47 -24.82 -3.89
C ASN A 106 -4.11 -25.83 -2.77
N ASN A 107 -5.03 -26.18 -1.87
CA ASN A 107 -4.80 -27.02 -0.71
C ASN A 107 -5.51 -28.36 -0.80
N GLY A 108 -6.70 -28.41 -1.41
CA GLY A 108 -7.56 -29.59 -1.43
C GLY A 108 -8.22 -29.88 -0.07
N LEU A 109 -8.94 -31.02 -0.02
CA LEU A 109 -9.52 -31.56 1.22
C LEU A 109 -8.48 -32.38 2.00
N GLY A 110 -8.63 -32.44 3.32
CA GLY A 110 -7.78 -33.24 4.19
C GLY A 110 -7.00 -32.42 5.22
N LYS A 111 -5.99 -33.03 5.80
CA LYS A 111 -5.14 -32.41 6.82
C LYS A 111 -4.26 -31.33 6.19
N GLN A 112 -4.25 -30.18 6.83
CA GLN A 112 -3.37 -29.06 6.51
C GLN A 112 -2.56 -28.68 7.76
N GLU A 113 -1.34 -28.18 7.56
CA GLU A 113 -0.50 -27.70 8.64
C GLU A 113 -0.52 -26.18 8.68
N PHE A 114 -0.42 -25.60 9.87
CA PHE A 114 -0.24 -24.18 10.02
C PHE A 114 1.19 -23.78 9.63
N HIS A 115 1.32 -22.71 8.85
CA HIS A 115 2.61 -22.19 8.38
C HIS A 115 3.41 -21.51 9.50
N ASN A 116 2.74 -21.03 10.53
CA ASN A 116 3.34 -20.31 11.64
C ASN A 116 2.86 -20.89 12.97
N LYS A 117 3.70 -20.72 14.00
CA LYS A 117 3.36 -21.16 15.36
C LYS A 117 2.14 -20.39 15.86
N ARG A 118 1.19 -21.11 16.44
CA ARG A 118 -0.01 -20.57 17.08
C ARG A 118 0.15 -20.52 18.60
N GLN A 119 -0.57 -19.57 19.23
CA GLN A 119 -0.58 -19.44 20.70
C GLN A 119 -1.31 -20.60 21.38
N ASP A 120 -2.34 -21.16 20.71
CA ASP A 120 -3.10 -22.32 21.19
C ASP A 120 -2.35 -23.66 21.06
N GLY A 121 -1.15 -23.65 20.46
CA GLY A 121 -0.31 -24.82 20.25
C GLY A 121 -0.79 -25.77 19.14
N GLN A 122 -1.87 -25.47 18.43
CA GLN A 122 -2.30 -26.28 17.28
C GLN A 122 -1.28 -26.20 16.15
N THR A 123 -0.97 -27.36 15.57
CA THR A 123 -0.02 -27.46 14.45
C THR A 123 -0.69 -27.78 13.12
N SER A 124 -1.93 -28.28 13.16
CA SER A 124 -2.68 -28.71 11.96
C SER A 124 -4.18 -28.67 12.19
N PHE A 125 -4.93 -28.71 11.09
CA PHE A 125 -6.39 -28.75 11.07
C PHE A 125 -6.88 -29.54 9.86
N MET A 126 -8.20 -29.80 9.81
CA MET A 126 -8.81 -30.54 8.70
C MET A 126 -9.60 -29.60 7.79
N VAL A 127 -9.30 -29.62 6.49
CA VAL A 127 -10.14 -29.01 5.47
C VAL A 127 -11.22 -30.01 5.08
N THR A 128 -12.45 -29.71 5.45
CA THR A 128 -13.66 -30.52 5.17
C THR A 128 -14.58 -29.77 4.21
N LYS A 129 -15.56 -30.46 3.64
CA LYS A 129 -16.60 -29.82 2.83
C LYS A 129 -17.40 -28.79 3.66
N THR A 130 -17.73 -29.12 4.90
CA THR A 130 -18.44 -28.21 5.82
C THR A 130 -17.62 -26.95 6.08
N LEU A 131 -16.30 -27.06 6.27
CA LEU A 131 -15.43 -25.89 6.41
C LEU A 131 -15.50 -25.00 5.16
N LEU A 132 -15.43 -25.58 3.97
CA LEU A 132 -15.53 -24.81 2.72
C LEU A 132 -16.90 -24.17 2.55
N GLU A 133 -18.00 -24.83 2.93
CA GLU A 133 -19.34 -24.27 2.95
C GLU A 133 -19.42 -23.06 3.89
N GLY A 134 -18.82 -23.13 5.08
CA GLY A 134 -18.70 -22.01 6.02
C GLY A 134 -17.98 -20.81 5.40
N TYR A 135 -16.86 -21.04 4.72
CA TYR A 135 -16.14 -19.98 4.02
C TYR A 135 -16.92 -19.40 2.84
N ARG A 136 -17.70 -20.21 2.09
CA ARG A 136 -18.59 -19.69 1.05
C ARG A 136 -19.63 -18.75 1.64
N ALA A 137 -20.31 -19.20 2.70
CA ALA A 137 -21.34 -18.39 3.36
C ALA A 137 -20.80 -17.07 3.90
N VAL A 138 -19.57 -17.04 4.45
CA VAL A 138 -18.92 -15.80 4.88
C VAL A 138 -18.52 -14.95 3.67
N SER A 139 -17.95 -15.55 2.61
CA SER A 139 -17.55 -14.82 1.40
C SER A 139 -18.76 -14.17 0.68
N GLU A 140 -19.94 -14.75 0.78
CA GLU A 140 -21.18 -14.19 0.20
C GLU A 140 -21.62 -12.90 0.89
N GLN A 141 -21.11 -12.62 2.10
CA GLN A 141 -21.40 -11.37 2.80
C GLN A 141 -20.46 -10.21 2.40
N ARG A 142 -19.48 -10.45 1.53
CA ARG A 142 -18.61 -9.40 1.01
C ARG A 142 -19.42 -8.30 0.33
N PHE A 143 -18.93 -7.08 0.40
CA PHE A 143 -19.59 -5.89 -0.15
C PHE A 143 -20.98 -5.58 0.40
N SER A 144 -21.35 -6.17 1.54
CA SER A 144 -22.65 -5.87 2.19
C SER A 144 -22.71 -4.49 2.83
N ALA A 145 -21.54 -3.89 3.14
CA ALA A 145 -21.42 -2.56 3.74
C ALA A 145 -20.24 -1.81 3.11
N VAL A 146 -20.46 -1.28 1.89
CA VAL A 146 -19.42 -0.59 1.11
C VAL A 146 -19.12 0.80 1.70
N GLU A 147 -17.85 1.06 2.00
CA GLU A 147 -17.31 2.34 2.48
C GLU A 147 -16.14 2.78 1.59
N PRO A 148 -16.41 3.44 0.44
CA PRO A 148 -15.41 3.68 -0.62
C PRO A 148 -14.18 4.47 -0.16
N ASP A 149 -14.37 5.37 0.80
CA ASP A 149 -13.31 6.26 1.29
C ASP A 149 -12.47 5.65 2.43
N ARG A 150 -12.80 4.42 2.87
CA ARG A 150 -12.18 3.76 4.03
C ARG A 150 -11.47 2.45 3.69
N VAL A 151 -11.64 1.93 2.46
CA VAL A 151 -11.13 0.61 2.10
C VAL A 151 -10.13 0.73 0.96
N TYR A 152 -8.92 0.30 1.21
CA TYR A 152 -7.86 0.17 0.21
C TYR A 152 -7.69 -1.30 -0.18
N GLY A 153 -7.71 -1.57 -1.49
CA GLY A 153 -7.39 -2.86 -2.07
C GLY A 153 -5.97 -2.86 -2.67
N LEU A 154 -5.11 -3.76 -2.24
CA LEU A 154 -3.76 -3.91 -2.76
C LEU A 154 -3.63 -5.27 -3.46
N PHE A 155 -3.30 -5.27 -4.75
CA PHE A 155 -3.30 -6.49 -5.57
C PHE A 155 -1.96 -6.69 -6.27
N GLY A 156 -1.31 -7.82 -5.99
CA GLY A 156 -0.04 -8.19 -6.61
C GLY A 156 -0.22 -8.58 -8.07
N THR A 157 0.51 -7.92 -8.99
CA THR A 157 0.46 -8.23 -10.43
C THR A 157 0.99 -9.63 -10.78
N LYS A 158 1.75 -10.24 -9.87
CA LYS A 158 2.32 -11.57 -9.99
C LYS A 158 1.61 -12.60 -9.10
N ASP A 159 0.47 -12.23 -8.50
CA ASP A 159 -0.32 -13.15 -7.70
C ASP A 159 -1.02 -14.18 -8.60
N THR A 160 -0.67 -15.45 -8.41
CA THR A 160 -1.27 -16.58 -9.13
C THR A 160 -2.32 -17.34 -8.32
N MET A 161 -2.51 -16.96 -7.04
CA MET A 161 -3.42 -17.64 -6.14
C MET A 161 -4.82 -17.03 -6.15
N VAL A 162 -4.91 -15.70 -6.18
CA VAL A 162 -6.18 -14.97 -6.20
C VAL A 162 -6.21 -13.97 -7.35
N ASN A 163 -7.40 -13.72 -7.86
CA ASN A 163 -7.67 -12.71 -8.88
C ASN A 163 -9.02 -12.07 -8.57
N GLY A 164 -9.01 -11.02 -7.78
CA GLY A 164 -10.22 -10.35 -7.32
C GLY A 164 -10.20 -8.84 -7.55
N PHE A 165 -9.24 -8.32 -8.34
CA PHE A 165 -9.08 -6.88 -8.53
C PHE A 165 -10.33 -6.24 -9.14
N ASP A 166 -10.81 -6.74 -10.28
CA ASP A 166 -11.92 -6.14 -11.00
C ASP A 166 -13.20 -6.11 -10.13
N GLU A 167 -13.53 -7.25 -9.50
CA GLU A 167 -14.67 -7.36 -8.59
C GLU A 167 -14.54 -6.40 -7.39
N PHE A 168 -13.35 -6.26 -6.81
CA PHE A 168 -13.13 -5.39 -5.67
C PHE A 168 -13.17 -3.90 -6.08
N ALA A 169 -12.58 -3.54 -7.21
CA ALA A 169 -12.50 -2.19 -7.71
C ALA A 169 -13.88 -1.62 -8.16
N GLU A 170 -14.85 -2.49 -8.51
CA GLU A 170 -16.24 -2.08 -8.77
C GLU A 170 -16.89 -1.44 -7.53
N HIS A 171 -16.46 -1.83 -6.33
CA HIS A 171 -16.99 -1.34 -5.05
C HIS A 171 -16.08 -0.32 -4.36
N TYR A 172 -14.75 -0.46 -4.55
CA TYR A 172 -13.76 0.34 -3.83
C TYR A 172 -12.78 1.01 -4.80
N PRO A 173 -12.94 2.32 -5.07
CA PRO A 173 -12.09 3.06 -6.00
C PRO A 173 -10.64 3.19 -5.54
N LEU A 174 -10.36 2.98 -4.23
CA LEU A 174 -9.01 2.98 -3.67
C LEU A 174 -8.35 1.59 -3.84
N SER A 175 -8.46 1.03 -5.04
CA SER A 175 -7.86 -0.25 -5.42
C SER A 175 -6.67 -0.03 -6.34
N LEU A 176 -5.55 -0.65 -6.04
CA LEU A 176 -4.32 -0.45 -6.79
C LEU A 176 -3.53 -1.76 -6.95
N HIS A 177 -2.78 -1.83 -8.03
CA HIS A 177 -1.83 -2.90 -8.26
C HIS A 177 -0.46 -2.56 -7.70
N PHE A 178 0.29 -3.58 -7.28
CA PHE A 178 1.69 -3.46 -6.94
C PHE A 178 2.52 -4.57 -7.60
N ASP A 179 3.78 -4.32 -7.84
CA ASP A 179 4.70 -5.34 -8.38
C ASP A 179 5.07 -6.34 -7.28
N GLY A 180 4.29 -7.41 -7.16
CA GLY A 180 4.48 -8.43 -6.14
C GLY A 180 3.61 -9.66 -6.35
N GLU A 181 3.92 -10.68 -5.54
CA GLU A 181 3.24 -11.94 -5.49
C GLU A 181 2.11 -11.94 -4.43
N HIS A 182 1.54 -13.12 -4.14
CA HIS A 182 0.49 -13.28 -3.14
C HIS A 182 0.92 -12.87 -1.73
N GLN A 183 2.17 -13.14 -1.36
CA GLN A 183 2.72 -12.83 -0.05
C GLN A 183 3.55 -11.53 -0.09
N LEU A 184 3.38 -10.70 0.94
CA LEU A 184 4.22 -9.53 1.14
C LEU A 184 5.62 -9.95 1.59
N ASN A 185 6.64 -9.60 0.82
CA ASN A 185 8.04 -9.63 1.23
C ASN A 185 8.46 -8.27 1.82
N ASP A 186 9.73 -8.11 2.20
CA ASP A 186 10.22 -6.86 2.78
C ASP A 186 10.07 -5.67 1.82
N HIS A 187 10.35 -5.88 0.54
CA HIS A 187 10.22 -4.84 -0.48
C HIS A 187 8.76 -4.39 -0.65
N THR A 188 7.84 -5.33 -0.86
CA THR A 188 6.42 -5.01 -1.05
C THR A 188 5.79 -4.46 0.23
N PHE A 189 6.27 -4.86 1.41
CA PHE A 189 5.83 -4.23 2.66
C PHE A 189 6.23 -2.76 2.70
N LEU A 190 7.51 -2.43 2.44
CA LEU A 190 8.04 -1.07 2.52
C LEU A 190 7.48 -0.13 1.45
N TRP A 191 7.33 -0.64 0.22
CA TRP A 191 7.02 0.20 -0.93
C TRP A 191 5.56 0.14 -1.39
N THR A 192 4.75 -0.71 -0.74
CA THR A 192 3.32 -0.84 -1.03
C THR A 192 2.47 -0.61 0.21
N LEU A 193 2.61 -1.45 1.24
CA LEU A 193 1.75 -1.38 2.40
C LEU A 193 2.03 -0.13 3.24
N LEU A 194 3.30 0.15 3.52
CA LEU A 194 3.70 1.26 4.38
C LEU A 194 3.27 2.64 3.84
N PRO A 195 3.40 2.96 2.54
CA PRO A 195 2.87 4.20 1.96
C PRO A 195 1.35 4.35 2.12
N VAL A 196 0.57 3.28 1.93
CA VAL A 196 -0.89 3.33 2.13
C VAL A 196 -1.24 3.54 3.60
N MET A 197 -0.51 2.91 4.51
CA MET A 197 -0.65 3.17 5.95
C MET A 197 -0.35 4.64 6.28
N GLN A 198 0.69 5.24 5.66
CA GLN A 198 0.99 6.66 5.82
C GLN A 198 -0.14 7.56 5.34
N TRP A 199 -0.74 7.28 4.19
CA TRP A 199 -1.89 8.07 3.70
C TRP A 199 -3.09 8.01 4.64
N ILE A 200 -3.37 6.84 5.21
CA ILE A 200 -4.47 6.66 6.18
C ILE A 200 -4.18 7.44 7.47
N ASP A 201 -2.96 7.33 8.01
CA ASP A 201 -2.57 8.03 9.23
C ASP A 201 -2.58 9.55 9.03
N ASP A 202 -2.08 10.05 7.90
CA ASP A 202 -2.14 11.46 7.53
C ASP A 202 -3.59 11.97 7.44
N LYS A 203 -4.48 11.18 6.83
CA LYS A 203 -5.91 11.49 6.73
C LYS A 203 -6.57 11.54 8.11
N GLN A 204 -6.29 10.57 8.98
CA GLN A 204 -6.84 10.51 10.33
C GLN A 204 -6.39 11.68 11.21
N GLU A 205 -5.13 12.09 11.07
CA GLU A 205 -4.54 13.21 11.80
C GLU A 205 -4.85 14.59 11.17
N GLY A 206 -5.47 14.59 9.99
CA GLY A 206 -5.70 15.84 9.24
C GLY A 206 -4.39 16.54 8.85
N ARG A 207 -3.30 15.79 8.63
CA ARG A 207 -2.01 16.39 8.25
C ARG A 207 -2.09 16.97 6.86
N THR A 208 -1.69 18.23 6.75
CA THR A 208 -1.48 18.89 5.46
C THR A 208 0.00 18.92 5.16
N LYS A 209 0.38 18.46 3.99
CA LYS A 209 1.76 18.48 3.50
C LYS A 209 1.94 19.53 2.43
N ARG A 210 3.15 20.11 2.33
CA ARG A 210 3.51 20.97 1.21
C ARG A 210 3.57 20.14 -0.07
N THR A 211 3.12 20.72 -1.18
CA THR A 211 3.09 20.06 -2.47
C THR A 211 4.45 20.16 -3.15
N LEU A 212 4.99 19.00 -3.54
CA LEU A 212 6.20 18.88 -4.33
C LEU A 212 5.88 18.24 -5.70
N LEU A 213 6.03 19.04 -6.75
CA LEU A 213 5.92 18.58 -8.13
C LEU A 213 7.32 18.17 -8.62
N VAL A 214 7.43 16.98 -9.19
CA VAL A 214 8.70 16.44 -9.70
C VAL A 214 8.55 16.09 -11.17
N GLU A 215 9.31 16.74 -12.04
CA GLU A 215 9.30 16.41 -13.47
C GLU A 215 9.81 14.98 -13.69
N MET A 216 9.15 14.22 -14.56
CA MET A 216 9.55 12.84 -14.86
C MET A 216 10.83 12.82 -15.68
N ASP A 217 10.81 13.47 -16.83
CA ASP A 217 11.85 13.35 -17.85
C ASP A 217 13.12 14.12 -17.48
N GLY A 218 14.23 13.40 -17.42
CA GLY A 218 15.54 13.93 -17.07
C GLY A 218 15.72 14.21 -15.56
N VAL A 219 14.68 14.06 -14.73
CA VAL A 219 14.74 14.20 -13.27
C VAL A 219 14.55 12.85 -12.59
N LEU A 220 13.40 12.20 -12.77
CA LEU A 220 13.15 10.85 -12.25
C LEU A 220 13.65 9.78 -13.22
N ARG A 221 13.39 9.96 -14.52
CA ARG A 221 13.69 9.04 -15.62
C ARG A 221 14.74 9.62 -16.57
N ASP A 222 15.78 8.84 -16.88
CA ASP A 222 16.72 9.19 -17.97
C ASP A 222 16.05 8.87 -19.31
N ASN A 223 15.83 9.88 -20.12
CA ASN A 223 15.14 9.79 -21.43
C ASN A 223 15.87 8.90 -22.47
N ARG A 224 17.12 8.52 -22.21
CA ARG A 224 17.92 7.71 -23.14
C ARG A 224 17.73 6.22 -22.97
N ASN A 225 17.39 5.77 -21.77
CA ASN A 225 17.37 4.34 -21.42
C ASN A 225 16.20 3.93 -20.52
N ASP A 226 15.31 4.88 -20.20
CA ASP A 226 14.15 4.69 -19.31
C ASP A 226 14.49 4.23 -17.86
N LEU A 227 15.75 4.36 -17.45
CA LEU A 227 16.21 4.03 -16.11
C LEU A 227 16.06 5.22 -15.15
N PRO A 228 16.07 4.98 -13.83
CA PRO A 228 16.06 6.06 -12.85
C PRO A 228 17.34 6.90 -12.94
N VAL A 229 17.22 8.20 -12.72
CA VAL A 229 18.36 9.12 -12.65
C VAL A 229 19.02 8.99 -11.26
N GLY A 230 20.13 8.27 -11.18
CA GLY A 230 20.85 8.07 -9.92
C GLY A 230 19.96 7.44 -8.84
N GLU A 231 19.87 8.06 -7.66
CA GLU A 231 19.06 7.60 -6.53
C GLU A 231 17.62 8.15 -6.55
N ALA A 232 17.10 8.58 -7.70
CA ALA A 232 15.82 9.25 -7.86
C ALA A 232 14.69 8.58 -7.08
N PHE A 233 14.49 7.28 -7.26
CA PHE A 233 13.35 6.56 -6.64
C PHE A 233 13.49 6.49 -5.12
N LYS A 234 14.67 6.23 -4.60
CA LYS A 234 14.91 6.18 -3.16
C LYS A 234 14.61 7.52 -2.50
N VAL A 235 15.09 8.62 -3.10
CA VAL A 235 14.87 9.96 -2.56
C VAL A 235 13.41 10.38 -2.74
N PHE A 236 12.78 10.08 -3.89
CA PHE A 236 11.37 10.36 -4.13
C PHE A 236 10.47 9.68 -3.08
N HIS A 237 10.71 8.40 -2.81
CA HIS A 237 9.97 7.67 -1.77
C HIS A 237 10.10 8.33 -0.40
N ARG A 238 11.31 8.73 -0.02
CA ARG A 238 11.54 9.45 1.24
C ARG A 238 10.83 10.80 1.27
N LEU A 239 10.86 11.55 0.17
CA LEU A 239 10.16 12.83 0.08
C LEU A 239 8.65 12.67 0.14
N SER A 240 8.08 11.60 -0.41
CA SER A 240 6.64 11.31 -0.35
C SER A 240 6.12 11.04 1.06
N GLU A 241 6.99 10.77 2.03
CA GLU A 241 6.61 10.67 3.44
C GLU A 241 6.33 12.03 4.07
N ALA A 242 7.09 13.07 3.68
CA ALA A 242 7.03 14.41 4.26
C ALA A 242 6.26 15.43 3.39
N TYR A 243 6.17 15.19 2.09
CA TYR A 243 5.55 16.07 1.10
C TYR A 243 4.41 15.36 0.37
N ASP A 244 3.44 16.14 -0.09
CA ASP A 244 2.41 15.69 -1.03
C ASP A 244 3.01 15.72 -2.44
N THR A 245 3.61 14.60 -2.86
CA THR A 245 4.39 14.51 -4.08
C THR A 245 3.53 14.15 -5.28
N TYR A 246 3.75 14.86 -6.40
CA TYR A 246 3.16 14.54 -7.72
C TYR A 246 4.25 14.50 -8.77
N ILE A 247 4.08 13.61 -9.74
CA ILE A 247 4.96 13.48 -10.90
C ILE A 247 4.33 14.27 -12.04
N VAL A 248 5.09 15.17 -12.64
CA VAL A 248 4.63 15.97 -13.78
C VAL A 248 5.37 15.54 -15.04
N CYS A 249 4.62 15.34 -16.12
CA CYS A 249 5.13 14.93 -17.40
C CYS A 249 4.71 15.91 -18.47
N ARG A 250 5.67 16.33 -19.30
CA ARG A 250 5.38 17.03 -20.55
C ARG A 250 5.42 16.04 -21.70
N GLU A 251 4.54 16.24 -22.67
CA GLU A 251 4.55 15.38 -23.87
C GLU A 251 4.13 16.17 -25.10
N ASP A 252 4.58 15.71 -26.25
CA ASP A 252 4.16 16.23 -27.54
C ASP A 252 2.63 16.08 -27.67
N PRO A 253 1.88 17.18 -27.84
CA PRO A 253 0.41 17.13 -27.97
C PRO A 253 -0.06 16.34 -29.20
N ASN A 254 0.83 16.06 -30.14
CA ASN A 254 0.55 15.21 -31.31
C ASN A 254 0.74 13.70 -31.03
N LYS A 255 1.11 13.32 -29.80
CA LYS A 255 1.35 11.93 -29.38
C LYS A 255 0.54 11.58 -28.11
N PRO A 256 -0.78 11.72 -28.15
CA PRO A 256 -1.63 11.51 -26.95
C PRO A 256 -1.58 10.07 -26.41
N GLU A 257 -1.22 9.09 -27.25
CA GLU A 257 -1.03 7.69 -26.84
C GLU A 257 0.08 7.53 -25.80
N ARG A 258 1.09 8.42 -25.79
CA ARG A 258 2.19 8.40 -24.83
C ARG A 258 1.81 8.85 -23.43
N TRP A 259 0.69 9.53 -23.26
CA TRP A 259 0.23 9.98 -21.95
C TRP A 259 -0.02 8.79 -21.00
N GLY A 260 -0.67 7.75 -21.50
CA GLY A 260 -0.85 6.51 -20.72
C GLY A 260 0.46 5.75 -20.46
N GLU A 261 1.47 5.91 -21.31
CA GLU A 261 2.79 5.30 -21.09
C GLU A 261 3.50 5.91 -19.89
N HIS A 262 3.41 7.23 -19.69
CA HIS A 262 3.97 7.92 -18.53
C HIS A 262 3.35 7.41 -17.22
N VAL A 263 2.03 7.29 -17.17
CA VAL A 263 1.33 6.77 -16.00
C VAL A 263 1.79 5.33 -15.70
N ARG A 264 1.75 4.46 -16.70
CA ARG A 264 2.19 3.06 -16.54
C ARG A 264 3.65 2.95 -16.12
N TRP A 265 4.53 3.79 -16.68
CA TRP A 265 5.94 3.80 -16.31
C TRP A 265 6.13 4.20 -14.83
N ALA A 266 5.48 5.27 -14.39
CA ALA A 266 5.57 5.75 -13.02
C ALA A 266 5.05 4.71 -12.02
N GLU A 267 3.90 4.12 -12.29
CA GLU A 267 3.31 3.08 -11.44
C GLU A 267 4.17 1.81 -11.40
N ALA A 268 4.76 1.41 -12.54
CA ALA A 268 5.60 0.22 -12.62
C ALA A 268 6.96 0.38 -11.91
N HIS A 269 7.55 1.57 -11.90
CA HIS A 269 8.91 1.78 -11.41
C HIS A 269 8.96 2.46 -10.03
N ILE A 270 8.04 3.39 -9.75
CA ILE A 270 7.95 4.09 -8.47
C ILE A 270 6.96 3.37 -7.54
N GLY A 271 5.94 2.74 -8.12
CA GLY A 271 4.94 1.99 -7.38
C GLY A 271 3.89 2.87 -6.71
N VAL A 272 3.44 2.47 -5.54
CA VAL A 272 2.32 3.08 -4.82
C VAL A 272 2.41 4.60 -4.64
N PRO A 273 3.56 5.22 -4.34
CA PRO A 273 3.65 6.68 -4.26
C PRO A 273 3.31 7.43 -5.55
N ALA A 274 3.35 6.75 -6.72
CA ALA A 274 2.96 7.33 -8.00
C ALA A 274 1.47 7.10 -8.35
N TRP A 275 0.78 6.22 -7.64
CA TRP A 275 -0.60 5.88 -7.94
C TRP A 275 -1.52 7.09 -7.79
N ASN A 276 -2.26 7.41 -8.88
CA ASN A 276 -3.14 8.58 -8.99
C ASN A 276 -2.41 9.92 -8.74
N ARG A 277 -1.09 9.99 -8.98
CA ARG A 277 -0.25 11.17 -8.70
C ARG A 277 0.60 11.58 -9.91
N VAL A 278 0.21 11.18 -11.11
CA VAL A 278 0.86 11.56 -12.36
C VAL A 278 0.00 12.58 -13.09
N ILE A 279 0.57 13.74 -13.38
CA ILE A 279 -0.04 14.83 -14.11
C ILE A 279 0.65 14.94 -15.47
N VAL A 280 -0.09 14.77 -16.55
CA VAL A 280 0.44 14.91 -17.91
C VAL A 280 -0.11 16.19 -18.54
N GLY A 281 0.78 17.09 -18.95
CA GLY A 281 0.38 18.34 -19.57
C GLY A 281 1.54 19.30 -19.80
N ASN A 282 1.39 20.21 -20.75
CA ASN A 282 2.45 21.13 -21.17
C ASN A 282 2.44 22.50 -20.48
N HIS A 283 1.47 22.73 -19.61
CA HIS A 283 1.26 24.02 -18.96
C HIS A 283 1.54 23.92 -17.45
N LEU A 284 2.81 23.67 -17.07
CA LEU A 284 3.20 23.53 -15.67
C LEU A 284 2.97 24.83 -14.86
N ASN A 285 2.94 25.97 -15.53
CA ASN A 285 2.60 27.27 -14.93
C ASN A 285 1.14 27.34 -14.40
N LEU A 286 0.26 26.46 -14.83
CA LEU A 286 -1.11 26.37 -14.32
C LEU A 286 -1.23 25.47 -13.08
N LEU A 287 -0.16 24.74 -12.75
CA LEU A 287 -0.14 23.90 -11.57
C LEU A 287 0.16 24.72 -10.32
N MET A 288 -0.52 24.38 -9.25
CA MET A 288 -0.27 24.96 -7.92
C MET A 288 0.60 24.00 -7.12
N GLY A 289 1.62 24.51 -6.46
CA GLY A 289 2.49 23.73 -5.60
C GLY A 289 3.49 24.60 -4.87
N ASP A 290 4.06 24.10 -3.78
CA ASP A 290 5.09 24.82 -3.04
C ASP A 290 6.45 24.73 -3.72
N TYR A 291 6.75 23.56 -4.30
CA TYR A 291 8.03 23.28 -4.96
C TYR A 291 7.80 22.60 -6.31
N LEU A 292 8.64 22.94 -7.29
CA LEU A 292 8.76 22.25 -8.57
C LEU A 292 10.21 21.88 -8.82
N LEU A 293 10.53 20.58 -8.82
CA LEU A 293 11.83 20.04 -9.20
C LEU A 293 11.82 19.70 -10.70
N THR A 294 12.57 20.46 -11.50
CA THR A 294 12.52 20.39 -12.96
C THR A 294 13.88 20.69 -13.60
N ARG A 295 14.11 20.21 -14.81
CA ARG A 295 15.21 20.64 -15.68
C ARG A 295 14.79 21.70 -16.69
N SER A 296 13.51 21.94 -16.79
CA SER A 296 12.94 22.83 -17.80
C SER A 296 12.78 24.25 -17.26
N ASP A 297 12.81 25.25 -18.16
CA ASP A 297 12.44 26.61 -17.80
C ASP A 297 10.96 26.69 -17.44
N CYS A 298 10.65 27.22 -16.28
CA CYS A 298 9.30 27.37 -15.77
C CYS A 298 9.20 28.60 -14.84
N ASP A 299 9.56 29.76 -15.36
CA ASP A 299 9.64 31.02 -14.57
C ASP A 299 8.26 31.49 -14.12
N ASP A 300 7.18 31.06 -14.79
CA ASP A 300 5.79 31.38 -14.46
C ASP A 300 5.16 30.49 -13.37
N PHE A 301 5.92 29.52 -12.82
CA PHE A 301 5.41 28.68 -11.74
C PHE A 301 5.28 29.49 -10.45
N MET A 302 4.14 29.40 -9.78
CA MET A 302 3.81 30.22 -8.60
C MET A 302 4.49 29.78 -7.30
N GLY A 303 5.22 28.67 -7.30
CA GLY A 303 6.01 28.18 -6.16
C GLY A 303 7.51 28.37 -6.34
N THR A 304 8.29 27.62 -5.57
CA THR A 304 9.75 27.62 -5.67
C THR A 304 10.21 26.62 -6.71
N VAL A 305 10.89 27.08 -7.76
CA VAL A 305 11.50 26.23 -8.77
C VAL A 305 12.89 25.79 -8.34
N LEU A 306 13.13 24.47 -8.31
CA LEU A 306 14.40 23.82 -8.02
C LEU A 306 14.96 23.26 -9.34
N ARG A 307 16.07 23.84 -9.83
CA ARG A 307 16.67 23.48 -11.13
C ARG A 307 17.54 22.24 -10.99
N PHE A 308 17.02 21.06 -11.34
CA PHE A 308 17.77 19.82 -11.29
C PHE A 308 18.86 19.78 -12.37
N GLY A 309 20.06 19.38 -11.98
CA GLY A 309 21.25 19.32 -12.86
C GLY A 309 22.10 20.58 -12.83
N GLU A 310 21.69 21.63 -12.11
CA GLU A 310 22.40 22.88 -11.88
C GLU A 310 22.71 23.08 -10.39
N ASP A 311 23.66 23.97 -10.08
CA ASP A 311 23.89 24.36 -8.69
C ASP A 311 22.67 25.05 -8.09
N PRO A 312 22.24 24.70 -6.88
CA PRO A 312 22.81 23.73 -5.94
C PRO A 312 22.20 22.32 -6.02
N PHE A 313 21.41 21.98 -7.06
CA PHE A 313 20.66 20.71 -7.18
C PHE A 313 21.21 19.84 -8.32
N ARG A 314 22.52 19.56 -8.32
CA ARG A 314 23.16 18.77 -9.38
C ARG A 314 22.73 17.31 -9.36
N THR A 315 22.45 16.78 -8.18
CA THR A 315 22.14 15.37 -7.94
C THR A 315 20.95 15.19 -7.00
N TRP A 316 20.41 14.00 -6.93
CA TRP A 316 19.37 13.65 -5.96
C TRP A 316 19.85 13.73 -4.50
N ALA A 317 21.13 13.55 -4.23
CA ALA A 317 21.70 13.75 -2.90
C ALA A 317 21.65 15.21 -2.47
N ASP A 318 21.85 16.16 -3.40
CA ASP A 318 21.70 17.58 -3.14
C ASP A 318 20.24 17.95 -2.85
N VAL A 319 19.31 17.39 -3.64
CA VAL A 319 17.86 17.55 -3.42
C VAL A 319 17.47 17.05 -2.03
N GLN A 320 17.90 15.84 -1.66
CA GLN A 320 17.64 15.28 -0.35
C GLN A 320 18.19 16.19 0.76
N THR A 321 19.44 16.63 0.64
CA THR A 321 20.09 17.53 1.62
C THR A 321 19.32 18.83 1.81
N PHE A 322 18.79 19.40 0.73
CA PHE A 322 17.97 20.61 0.78
C PHE A 322 16.68 20.38 1.59
N PHE A 323 15.93 19.33 1.27
CA PHE A 323 14.68 19.04 1.96
C PHE A 323 14.88 18.60 3.41
N ASP A 324 15.95 17.87 3.72
CA ASP A 324 16.31 17.51 5.11
C ASP A 324 16.58 18.79 5.95
N ARG A 325 17.19 19.83 5.39
CA ARG A 325 17.42 21.12 6.06
C ARG A 325 16.14 21.94 6.28
N LEU A 326 15.12 21.74 5.43
CA LEU A 326 13.82 22.41 5.60
C LEU A 326 12.96 21.78 6.70
N GLY A 327 13.43 20.70 7.34
CA GLY A 327 12.72 20.05 8.43
C GLY A 327 11.62 19.11 7.96
N GLY A 328 11.69 18.59 6.75
CA GLY A 328 10.90 17.48 6.27
C GLY A 328 11.37 16.18 6.96
N GLN A 329 10.99 15.99 8.21
CA GLN A 329 11.12 14.73 8.94
C GLN A 329 9.76 14.07 9.07
#